data_cc2a51ce8c7074302b37828428dab16d
#
_entry.id   cc2a51ce8c7074302b37828428dab16d
#
_cell.length_a   1.000
_cell.length_b   1.000
_cell.length_c   1.000
_cell.angle_alpha   90.00
_cell.angle_beta   90.00
_cell.angle_gamma   90.00
#
_symmetry.space_group_name_H-M   'P 1'
#
loop_
_entity.id
_entity.type
_entity.pdbx_description
1 polymer ?
#
loop_
_entity_poly.entity_id
_entity_poly.type
_entity_poly.pdbx_seq_one_letter_code
_entity_poly.pdbx_strand_id
1 'polypeptide(L)'
;MVGANAISVDPRCGRKIAIGSSGRGLVSNTASRIQGTRMGLRLSNSSRRAEATAYAAARMSQALDHDHTQFKRLFDIIVAGTALLFVAPLILVVAIIIRLQDGGRAFYSQKRYGLDGETFNCFKLRSMVPNAKEQLDQLLANDPLARKEWDETQKLTNDPRITPIGSFIRKTSIDELPQLYNVLRGDMSLVGPRPIVENEISKYGDSFRHYCAVRPGITGLWQVSG
;
A
#
# COMPACT_ATOMS: atom_id res chain seq x y z
N MET A 1 12.87 -28.37 -21.24
CA MET A 1 12.02 -27.87 -20.15
C MET A 1 12.92 -27.05 -19.23
N VAL A 2 12.89 -25.73 -19.38
CA VAL A 2 13.72 -24.80 -18.59
C VAL A 2 12.86 -24.34 -17.43
N GLY A 3 13.27 -24.70 -16.20
CA GLY A 3 12.56 -24.32 -14.98
C GLY A 3 12.60 -22.80 -14.79
N ALA A 4 11.44 -22.17 -14.78
CA ALA A 4 11.30 -20.77 -14.41
C ALA A 4 11.59 -20.63 -12.92
N ASN A 5 12.75 -20.04 -12.57
CA ASN A 5 13.03 -19.57 -11.22
C ASN A 5 12.04 -18.45 -10.89
N ALA A 6 11.08 -18.72 -10.04
CA ALA A 6 10.19 -17.71 -9.49
C ALA A 6 11.04 -16.78 -8.61
N ILE A 7 11.33 -15.60 -9.09
CA ILE A 7 11.93 -14.53 -8.30
C ILE A 7 10.80 -13.91 -7.49
N SER A 8 10.69 -14.25 -6.21
CA SER A 8 9.87 -13.51 -5.28
C SER A 8 10.63 -12.23 -4.91
N VAL A 9 10.05 -11.09 -5.23
CA VAL A 9 10.57 -9.79 -4.79
C VAL A 9 10.05 -9.57 -3.37
N ASP A 10 10.95 -9.40 -2.39
CA ASP A 10 10.56 -8.95 -1.05
C ASP A 10 9.92 -7.56 -1.17
N PRO A 11 8.63 -7.39 -0.85
CA PRO A 11 7.99 -6.10 -0.92
C PRO A 11 8.60 -5.07 0.03
N ARG A 12 9.40 -5.49 1.01
CA ARG A 12 9.95 -4.63 2.05
C ARG A 12 11.12 -3.75 1.64
N CYS A 13 11.58 -3.72 0.44
CA CYS A 13 12.64 -2.80 -0.02
C CYS A 13 13.38 -3.26 -1.28
N GLY A 14 12.73 -3.90 -2.23
CA GLY A 14 13.37 -4.27 -3.50
C GLY A 14 14.53 -5.28 -3.39
N ARG A 15 14.68 -6.00 -2.27
CA ARG A 15 15.65 -7.09 -2.13
C ARG A 15 15.11 -8.35 -2.80
N LYS A 16 15.83 -8.84 -3.79
CA LYS A 16 15.59 -10.16 -4.37
C LYS A 16 15.87 -11.22 -3.31
N ILE A 17 14.84 -11.93 -2.84
CA ILE A 17 15.01 -13.10 -1.98
C ILE A 17 15.14 -14.30 -2.89
N ALA A 18 16.31 -14.94 -2.89
CA ALA A 18 16.45 -16.27 -3.46
C ALA A 18 15.71 -17.26 -2.55
N ILE A 19 14.64 -17.90 -3.05
CA ILE A 19 13.98 -18.99 -2.33
C ILE A 19 14.93 -20.19 -2.40
N GLY A 20 15.76 -20.33 -1.37
CA GLY A 20 16.60 -21.50 -1.16
C GLY A 20 15.73 -22.67 -0.76
N SER A 21 15.76 -23.74 -1.56
CA SER A 21 15.22 -25.04 -1.19
C SER A 21 15.91 -25.52 0.10
N SER A 22 15.11 -25.94 1.10
CA SER A 22 15.56 -26.57 2.34
C SER A 22 16.50 -27.74 2.05
N GLY A 23 17.81 -27.53 2.35
CA GLY A 23 18.80 -28.57 2.41
C GLY A 23 19.69 -28.31 3.61
N ARG A 24 19.61 -29.20 4.63
CA ARG A 24 20.53 -29.20 5.78
C ARG A 24 21.94 -29.42 5.27
N GLY A 25 22.81 -28.43 5.41
CA GLY A 25 24.23 -28.52 5.05
C GLY A 25 25.09 -27.85 6.12
N LEU A 26 25.90 -28.64 6.79
CA LEU A 26 26.93 -28.32 7.79
C LEU A 26 27.65 -27.00 7.53
N VAL A 27 27.69 -26.16 8.55
CA VAL A 27 28.62 -25.03 8.64
C VAL A 27 30.00 -25.57 8.94
N SER A 28 30.88 -25.65 7.93
CA SER A 28 32.30 -25.83 8.14
C SER A 28 32.95 -24.48 8.40
N ASN A 29 33.42 -24.29 9.63
CA ASN A 29 34.24 -23.19 10.07
C ASN A 29 35.62 -23.29 9.41
N THR A 30 35.86 -22.52 8.37
CA THR A 30 37.25 -22.29 7.87
C THR A 30 37.63 -20.86 8.23
N ALA A 31 38.16 -20.71 9.45
CA ALA A 31 38.82 -19.49 9.86
C ALA A 31 40.12 -19.36 9.11
N SER A 32 40.12 -18.71 7.96
CA SER A 32 41.37 -18.26 7.31
C SER A 32 41.88 -17.02 8.05
N ARG A 33 42.96 -17.27 8.78
CA ARG A 33 43.77 -16.32 9.52
C ARG A 33 44.40 -15.32 8.56
N ILE A 34 43.74 -14.19 8.31
CA ILE A 34 44.39 -13.04 7.64
C ILE A 34 45.10 -12.23 8.73
N GLN A 35 46.40 -12.37 8.81
CA GLN A 35 47.27 -11.42 9.51
C GLN A 35 47.26 -10.11 8.74
N GLY A 36 46.27 -9.24 9.02
CA GLY A 36 46.25 -7.88 8.49
C GLY A 36 47.15 -6.97 9.31
N THR A 37 48.25 -6.53 8.73
CA THR A 37 49.09 -5.43 9.18
C THR A 37 48.21 -4.25 9.62
N ARG A 38 48.27 -3.94 10.93
CA ARG A 38 47.67 -2.71 11.50
C ARG A 38 48.42 -1.51 10.96
N MET A 39 48.02 -1.03 9.78
CA MET A 39 48.38 0.29 9.32
C MET A 39 47.42 1.26 10.01
N GLY A 40 47.81 1.74 11.17
CA GLY A 40 47.07 2.72 11.94
C GLY A 40 47.07 4.08 11.22
N LEU A 41 46.15 4.25 10.28
CA LEU A 41 45.83 5.57 9.76
C LEU A 41 45.33 6.44 10.95
N ARG A 42 46.22 7.25 11.52
CA ARG A 42 45.83 8.34 12.45
C ARG A 42 45.06 9.34 11.61
N LEU A 43 43.73 9.20 11.60
CA LEU A 43 42.84 10.24 11.08
C LEU A 43 43.21 11.56 11.78
N SER A 44 43.42 12.61 11.01
CA SER A 44 43.74 13.95 11.55
C SER A 44 42.57 14.41 12.45
N ASN A 45 42.84 15.26 13.44
CA ASN A 45 41.82 15.82 14.30
C ASN A 45 40.74 16.57 13.52
N SER A 46 41.03 17.08 12.35
CA SER A 46 40.06 17.70 11.42
C SER A 46 39.10 16.71 10.82
N SER A 47 39.56 15.51 10.41
CA SER A 47 38.67 14.44 9.89
C SER A 47 37.71 13.92 10.96
N ARG A 48 38.19 13.69 12.18
CA ARG A 48 37.35 13.25 13.30
C ARG A 48 36.28 14.28 13.67
N ARG A 49 36.60 15.57 13.59
CA ARG A 49 35.63 16.67 13.83
C ARG A 49 34.59 16.73 12.70
N ALA A 50 35.00 16.56 11.45
CA ALA A 50 34.10 16.53 10.31
C ALA A 50 33.13 15.32 10.38
N GLU A 51 33.63 14.14 10.74
CA GLU A 51 32.78 12.94 10.94
C GLU A 51 31.80 13.13 12.11
N ALA A 52 32.24 13.71 13.24
CA ALA A 52 31.38 13.97 14.38
C ALA A 52 30.26 14.99 14.05
N THR A 53 30.58 16.04 13.28
CA THR A 53 29.60 17.02 12.83
C THR A 53 28.62 16.43 11.84
N ALA A 54 29.07 15.63 10.89
CA ALA A 54 28.20 14.92 9.94
C ALA A 54 27.27 13.92 10.64
N TYR A 55 27.78 13.19 11.63
CA TYR A 55 26.99 12.28 12.45
C TYR A 55 25.92 13.01 13.30
N ALA A 56 26.31 14.13 13.92
CA ALA A 56 25.38 14.97 14.68
C ALA A 56 24.28 15.57 13.79
N ALA A 57 24.65 16.06 12.60
CA ALA A 57 23.69 16.58 11.62
C ALA A 57 22.73 15.50 11.12
N ALA A 58 23.23 14.29 10.84
CA ALA A 58 22.39 13.16 10.45
C ALA A 58 21.41 12.74 11.57
N ARG A 59 21.88 12.70 12.81
CA ARG A 59 20.99 12.41 13.96
C ARG A 59 19.94 13.50 14.18
N MET A 60 20.30 14.76 14.00
CA MET A 60 19.37 15.87 14.12
C MET A 60 18.31 15.84 13.00
N SER A 61 18.71 15.54 11.77
CA SER A 61 17.78 15.34 10.66
C SER A 61 16.82 14.18 10.94
N GLN A 62 17.32 13.03 11.40
CA GLN A 62 16.47 11.89 11.77
C GLN A 62 15.51 12.20 12.91
N ALA A 63 15.96 12.98 13.91
CA ALA A 63 15.10 13.39 15.02
C ALA A 63 13.98 14.32 14.56
N LEU A 64 14.28 15.28 13.68
CA LEU A 64 13.28 16.19 13.10
C LEU A 64 12.27 15.43 12.23
N ASP A 65 12.73 14.50 11.39
CA ASP A 65 11.85 13.66 10.56
C ASP A 65 10.94 12.80 11.44
N HIS A 66 11.46 12.28 12.56
CA HIS A 66 10.67 11.48 13.51
C HIS A 66 9.60 12.33 14.20
N ASP A 67 9.94 13.53 14.64
CA ASP A 67 9.01 14.45 15.31
C ASP A 67 7.87 14.88 14.36
N HIS A 68 8.19 15.25 13.13
CA HIS A 68 7.19 15.54 12.08
C HIS A 68 6.27 14.35 11.80
N THR A 69 6.79 13.13 11.80
CA THR A 69 6.02 11.92 11.56
C THR A 69 5.04 11.65 12.71
N GLN A 70 5.43 11.86 13.95
CA GLN A 70 4.57 11.69 15.13
C GLN A 70 3.47 12.74 15.18
N PHE A 71 3.81 14.01 14.92
CA PHE A 71 2.83 15.09 14.87
C PHE A 71 1.79 14.86 13.77
N LYS A 72 2.24 14.48 12.56
CA LYS A 72 1.36 14.11 11.45
C LYS A 72 0.44 12.95 11.85
N ARG A 73 0.96 11.94 12.54
CA ARG A 73 0.18 10.79 12.98
C ARG A 73 -0.91 11.17 13.98
N LEU A 74 -0.59 12.02 14.96
CA LEU A 74 -1.56 12.53 15.93
C LEU A 74 -2.66 13.33 15.23
N PHE A 75 -2.29 14.19 14.28
CA PHE A 75 -3.23 14.94 13.45
C PHE A 75 -4.14 13.99 12.65
N ASP A 76 -3.58 12.98 11.97
CA ASP A 76 -4.35 11.96 11.24
C ASP A 76 -5.38 11.26 12.15
N ILE A 77 -4.99 10.89 13.37
CA ILE A 77 -5.87 10.20 14.34
C ILE A 77 -7.02 11.13 14.77
N ILE A 78 -6.70 12.37 15.15
CA ILE A 78 -7.73 13.31 15.63
C ILE A 78 -8.73 13.61 14.52
N VAL A 79 -8.25 13.96 13.33
CA VAL A 79 -9.12 14.32 12.20
C VAL A 79 -9.92 13.11 11.72
N ALA A 80 -9.28 11.94 11.54
CA ALA A 80 -9.98 10.73 11.12
C ALA A 80 -11.00 10.25 12.16
N GLY A 81 -10.67 10.33 13.46
CA GLY A 81 -11.58 9.96 14.54
C GLY A 81 -12.81 10.86 14.59
N THR A 82 -12.59 12.18 14.53
CA THR A 82 -13.68 13.16 14.48
C THR A 82 -14.53 12.97 13.23
N ALA A 83 -13.91 12.87 12.05
CA ALA A 83 -14.62 12.64 10.80
C ALA A 83 -15.45 11.34 10.85
N LEU A 84 -14.86 10.24 11.33
CA LEU A 84 -15.56 8.95 11.44
C LEU A 84 -16.78 9.05 12.36
N LEU A 85 -16.68 9.76 13.48
CA LEU A 85 -17.81 9.98 14.39
C LEU A 85 -18.99 10.67 13.67
N PHE A 86 -18.69 11.70 12.86
CA PHE A 86 -19.72 12.43 12.11
C PHE A 86 -20.32 11.62 10.95
N VAL A 87 -19.50 10.85 10.23
CA VAL A 87 -19.96 10.09 9.05
C VAL A 87 -20.46 8.68 9.39
N ALA A 88 -20.24 8.18 10.63
CA ALA A 88 -20.68 6.84 11.03
C ALA A 88 -22.19 6.61 10.84
N PRO A 89 -23.10 7.54 11.17
CA PRO A 89 -24.52 7.37 10.89
C PRO A 89 -24.82 7.21 9.40
N LEU A 90 -24.15 7.99 8.54
CA LEU A 90 -24.27 7.90 7.09
C LEU A 90 -23.77 6.53 6.58
N ILE A 91 -22.59 6.09 7.05
CA ILE A 91 -22.06 4.77 6.69
C ILE A 91 -23.04 3.68 7.09
N LEU A 92 -23.64 3.75 8.28
CA LEU A 92 -24.59 2.77 8.76
C LEU A 92 -25.84 2.73 7.88
N VAL A 93 -26.45 3.89 7.57
CA VAL A 93 -27.63 3.98 6.69
C VAL A 93 -27.34 3.36 5.33
N VAL A 94 -26.21 3.74 4.70
CA VAL A 94 -25.83 3.20 3.38
C VAL A 94 -25.55 1.70 3.47
N ALA A 95 -24.89 1.23 4.53
CA ALA A 95 -24.65 -0.20 4.75
C ALA A 95 -25.96 -1.01 4.89
N ILE A 96 -26.97 -0.45 5.56
CA ILE A 96 -28.31 -1.06 5.65
C ILE A 96 -28.96 -1.13 4.26
N ILE A 97 -28.92 -0.04 3.49
CA ILE A 97 -29.49 -0.01 2.13
C ILE A 97 -28.84 -1.07 1.24
N ILE A 98 -27.49 -1.16 1.25
CA ILE A 98 -26.75 -2.17 0.48
C ILE A 98 -27.16 -3.59 0.89
N ARG A 99 -27.35 -3.83 2.19
CA ARG A 99 -27.75 -5.14 2.69
C ARG A 99 -29.19 -5.50 2.33
N LEU A 100 -30.08 -4.54 2.36
CA LEU A 100 -31.51 -4.74 2.00
C LEU A 100 -31.68 -4.97 0.49
N GLN A 101 -30.78 -4.45 -0.35
CA GLN A 101 -30.88 -4.56 -1.80
C GLN A 101 -30.69 -6.02 -2.29
N ASP A 102 -29.75 -6.77 -1.71
CA ASP A 102 -29.39 -8.11 -2.20
C ASP A 102 -28.99 -9.12 -1.11
N GLY A 103 -29.16 -8.75 0.17
CA GLY A 103 -28.83 -9.62 1.32
C GLY A 103 -27.33 -9.83 1.59
N GLY A 104 -26.46 -9.36 0.69
CA GLY A 104 -25.02 -9.57 0.80
C GLY A 104 -24.34 -8.66 1.82
N ARG A 105 -23.03 -8.86 2.04
CA ARG A 105 -22.21 -8.06 2.96
C ARG A 105 -22.12 -6.61 2.48
N ALA A 106 -22.39 -5.63 3.36
CA ALA A 106 -22.33 -4.21 3.04
C ALA A 106 -20.88 -3.71 2.89
N PHE A 107 -19.94 -4.30 3.62
CA PHE A 107 -18.53 -3.94 3.56
C PHE A 107 -17.75 -4.90 2.67
N TYR A 108 -16.79 -4.34 1.96
CA TYR A 108 -15.81 -5.03 1.12
C TYR A 108 -14.41 -4.64 1.56
N SER A 109 -13.47 -5.55 1.51
CA SER A 109 -12.06 -5.26 1.75
C SER A 109 -11.19 -5.81 0.62
N GLN A 110 -10.19 -5.04 0.24
CA GLN A 110 -9.21 -5.43 -0.77
C GLN A 110 -7.80 -5.28 -0.22
N LYS A 111 -6.95 -6.27 -0.44
CA LYS A 111 -5.54 -6.18 -0.10
C LYS A 111 -4.87 -5.09 -0.92
N ARG A 112 -4.16 -4.21 -0.24
CA ARG A 112 -3.40 -3.11 -0.80
C ARG A 112 -2.01 -3.08 -0.18
N TYR A 113 -1.06 -2.49 -0.88
CA TYR A 113 0.29 -2.26 -0.37
C TYR A 113 0.34 -0.93 0.39
N GLY A 114 1.09 -0.90 1.49
CA GLY A 114 1.25 0.25 2.37
C GLY A 114 2.71 0.53 2.71
N LEU A 115 2.91 1.12 3.89
CA LEU A 115 4.22 1.43 4.45
C LEU A 115 5.09 0.15 4.49
N ASP A 116 6.38 0.31 4.21
CA ASP A 116 7.38 -0.77 4.17
C ASP A 116 7.05 -1.92 3.18
N GLY A 117 6.08 -1.68 2.26
CA GLY A 117 5.61 -2.69 1.33
C GLY A 117 4.73 -3.77 1.97
N GLU A 118 4.28 -3.58 3.20
CA GLU A 118 3.37 -4.50 3.86
C GLU A 118 1.95 -4.40 3.28
N THR A 119 1.25 -5.52 3.23
CA THR A 119 -0.13 -5.54 2.74
C THR A 119 -1.12 -5.31 3.88
N PHE A 120 -2.14 -4.52 3.63
CA PHE A 120 -3.25 -4.30 4.55
C PHE A 120 -4.60 -4.46 3.86
N ASN A 121 -5.66 -4.64 4.65
CA ASN A 121 -7.02 -4.70 4.14
C ASN A 121 -7.60 -3.28 4.06
N CYS A 122 -7.74 -2.74 2.85
CA CYS A 122 -8.38 -1.46 2.59
C CYS A 122 -9.90 -1.63 2.59
N PHE A 123 -10.60 -0.99 3.52
CA PHE A 123 -12.04 -1.12 3.69
C PHE A 123 -12.82 -0.16 2.81
N LYS A 124 -13.92 -0.65 2.23
CA LYS A 124 -14.88 0.13 1.44
C LYS A 124 -16.30 -0.37 1.67
N LEU A 125 -17.30 0.46 1.34
CA LEU A 125 -18.64 -0.03 1.13
C LEU A 125 -18.75 -0.76 -0.21
N ARG A 126 -19.52 -1.83 -0.25
CA ARG A 126 -19.71 -2.61 -1.46
C ARG A 126 -20.59 -1.85 -2.46
N SER A 127 -20.06 -1.64 -3.65
CA SER A 127 -20.72 -0.94 -4.76
C SER A 127 -21.12 -1.85 -5.92
N MET A 128 -20.76 -3.14 -5.84
CA MET A 128 -21.05 -4.14 -6.86
C MET A 128 -21.89 -5.27 -6.29
N VAL A 129 -22.52 -6.04 -7.17
CA VAL A 129 -23.24 -7.27 -6.82
C VAL A 129 -22.35 -8.31 -6.15
N PRO A 130 -22.88 -9.26 -5.34
CA PRO A 130 -22.07 -10.26 -4.65
C PRO A 130 -21.24 -11.16 -5.58
N ASN A 131 -21.79 -11.52 -6.74
CA ASN A 131 -21.17 -12.36 -7.77
C ASN A 131 -20.49 -11.56 -8.89
N ALA A 132 -19.91 -10.38 -8.54
CA ALA A 132 -19.32 -9.47 -9.51
C ALA A 132 -18.17 -10.09 -10.33
N LYS A 133 -17.43 -11.06 -9.76
CA LYS A 133 -16.33 -11.72 -10.48
C LYS A 133 -16.88 -12.63 -11.56
N GLU A 134 -17.83 -13.47 -11.22
CA GLU A 134 -18.48 -14.41 -12.14
C GLU A 134 -19.18 -13.65 -13.29
N GLN A 135 -19.83 -12.54 -12.96
CA GLN A 135 -20.45 -11.68 -13.99
C GLN A 135 -19.41 -11.05 -14.92
N LEU A 136 -18.25 -10.64 -14.40
CA LEU A 136 -17.17 -10.13 -15.24
C LEU A 136 -16.66 -11.21 -16.18
N ASP A 137 -16.37 -12.39 -15.64
CA ASP A 137 -15.83 -13.51 -16.44
C ASP A 137 -16.79 -13.90 -17.58
N GLN A 138 -18.08 -13.93 -17.30
CA GLN A 138 -19.13 -14.18 -18.30
C GLN A 138 -19.23 -13.07 -19.34
N LEU A 139 -19.18 -11.78 -18.91
CA LEU A 139 -19.23 -10.65 -19.82
C LEU A 139 -18.02 -10.65 -20.76
N LEU A 140 -16.82 -10.84 -20.23
CA LEU A 140 -15.60 -10.88 -21.02
C LEU A 140 -15.50 -12.09 -21.96
N ALA A 141 -16.19 -13.19 -21.66
CA ALA A 141 -16.28 -14.34 -22.54
C ALA A 141 -17.25 -14.12 -23.71
N ASN A 142 -18.33 -13.36 -23.50
CA ASN A 142 -19.42 -13.21 -24.47
C ASN A 142 -19.35 -11.89 -25.28
N ASP A 143 -18.63 -10.86 -24.79
CA ASP A 143 -18.52 -9.57 -25.45
C ASP A 143 -17.05 -9.21 -25.76
N PRO A 144 -16.63 -9.32 -27.04
CA PRO A 144 -15.28 -8.96 -27.46
C PRO A 144 -14.93 -7.48 -27.26
N LEU A 145 -15.92 -6.56 -27.33
CA LEU A 145 -15.68 -5.13 -27.10
C LEU A 145 -15.41 -4.85 -25.64
N ALA A 146 -16.22 -5.40 -24.74
CA ALA A 146 -16.00 -5.32 -23.30
C ALA A 146 -14.64 -5.95 -22.93
N ARG A 147 -14.25 -7.04 -23.56
CA ARG A 147 -12.94 -7.67 -23.39
C ARG A 147 -11.81 -6.72 -23.75
N LYS A 148 -11.88 -6.10 -24.92
CA LYS A 148 -10.87 -5.14 -25.38
C LYS A 148 -10.75 -3.95 -24.43
N GLU A 149 -11.88 -3.34 -24.03
CA GLU A 149 -11.91 -2.23 -23.08
C GLU A 149 -11.28 -2.63 -21.74
N TRP A 150 -11.60 -3.81 -21.25
CA TRP A 150 -11.03 -4.34 -20.00
C TRP A 150 -9.52 -4.57 -20.08
N ASP A 151 -9.02 -5.15 -21.17
CA ASP A 151 -7.60 -5.42 -21.35
C ASP A 151 -6.77 -4.12 -21.42
N GLU A 152 -7.34 -3.04 -21.98
CA GLU A 152 -6.69 -1.74 -22.08
C GLU A 152 -6.71 -0.95 -20.77
N THR A 153 -7.85 -0.92 -20.07
CA THR A 153 -8.08 0.03 -18.97
C THR A 153 -8.33 -0.60 -17.61
N GLN A 154 -8.61 -1.90 -17.56
CA GLN A 154 -9.10 -2.63 -16.36
C GLN A 154 -10.38 -2.01 -15.78
N LYS A 155 -11.16 -1.33 -16.62
CA LYS A 155 -12.44 -0.69 -16.30
C LYS A 155 -13.41 -0.93 -17.45
N LEU A 156 -14.70 -0.80 -17.15
CA LEU A 156 -15.77 -0.82 -18.15
C LEU A 156 -16.58 0.46 -18.00
N THR A 157 -16.86 1.11 -19.12
CA THR A 157 -17.66 2.34 -19.16
C THR A 157 -19.08 2.08 -18.65
N ASN A 158 -19.69 0.96 -19.11
CA ASN A 158 -20.99 0.49 -18.65
C ASN A 158 -20.81 -0.85 -17.93
N ASP A 159 -20.43 -0.80 -16.67
CA ASP A 159 -20.17 -1.99 -15.86
C ASP A 159 -21.48 -2.51 -15.21
N PRO A 160 -22.06 -3.63 -15.71
CA PRO A 160 -23.32 -4.15 -15.21
C PRO A 160 -23.25 -4.67 -13.78
N ARG A 161 -22.06 -4.84 -13.23
CA ARG A 161 -21.84 -5.31 -11.87
C ARG A 161 -22.13 -4.22 -10.83
N ILE A 162 -22.12 -2.95 -11.26
CA ILE A 162 -22.34 -1.80 -10.36
C ILE A 162 -23.83 -1.65 -10.09
N THR A 163 -24.21 -1.71 -8.82
CA THR A 163 -25.60 -1.52 -8.42
C THR A 163 -25.99 -0.03 -8.52
N PRO A 164 -27.30 0.30 -8.59
CA PRO A 164 -27.74 1.71 -8.59
C PRO A 164 -27.21 2.51 -7.41
N ILE A 165 -27.32 1.96 -6.18
CA ILE A 165 -26.73 2.59 -4.98
C ILE A 165 -25.21 2.60 -5.08
N GLY A 166 -24.58 1.56 -5.67
CA GLY A 166 -23.14 1.49 -5.90
C GLY A 166 -22.65 2.60 -6.82
N SER A 167 -23.40 2.94 -7.86
CA SER A 167 -23.08 4.07 -8.75
C SER A 167 -23.12 5.40 -7.99
N PHE A 168 -24.14 5.60 -7.16
CA PHE A 168 -24.25 6.82 -6.34
C PHE A 168 -23.08 6.96 -5.35
N ILE A 169 -22.79 5.92 -4.56
CA ILE A 169 -21.74 5.99 -3.53
C ILE A 169 -20.32 6.14 -4.15
N ARG A 170 -20.10 5.61 -5.36
CA ARG A 170 -18.84 5.82 -6.11
C ARG A 170 -18.68 7.26 -6.59
N LYS A 171 -19.75 7.84 -7.14
CA LYS A 171 -19.75 9.24 -7.62
C LYS A 171 -19.53 10.24 -6.50
N THR A 172 -19.97 9.92 -5.31
CA THR A 172 -19.88 10.76 -4.10
C THR A 172 -18.69 10.39 -3.21
N SER A 173 -17.91 9.36 -3.58
CA SER A 173 -16.81 8.80 -2.77
C SER A 173 -17.23 8.32 -1.36
N ILE A 174 -18.53 8.14 -1.11
CA ILE A 174 -19.06 7.61 0.15
C ILE A 174 -18.58 6.18 0.40
N ASP A 175 -18.33 5.42 -0.67
CA ASP A 175 -17.80 4.06 -0.58
C ASP A 175 -16.40 4.00 0.06
N GLU A 176 -15.64 5.08 0.07
CA GLU A 176 -14.30 5.17 0.64
C GLU A 176 -14.27 5.63 2.10
N LEU A 177 -15.39 6.12 2.66
CA LEU A 177 -15.45 6.59 4.04
C LEU A 177 -14.97 5.55 5.09
N PRO A 178 -15.19 4.23 4.92
CA PRO A 178 -14.63 3.23 5.85
C PRO A 178 -13.10 3.22 5.93
N GLN A 179 -12.38 3.81 4.97
CA GLN A 179 -10.92 3.96 5.03
C GLN A 179 -10.45 4.86 6.18
N LEU A 180 -11.32 5.72 6.72
CA LEU A 180 -11.03 6.46 7.96
C LEU A 180 -10.66 5.50 9.11
N TYR A 181 -11.26 4.31 9.16
CA TYR A 181 -10.86 3.27 10.10
C TYR A 181 -9.44 2.73 9.82
N ASN A 182 -9.04 2.59 8.54
CA ASN A 182 -7.66 2.24 8.21
C ASN A 182 -6.66 3.33 8.67
N VAL A 183 -7.05 4.61 8.60
CA VAL A 183 -6.24 5.70 9.14
C VAL A 183 -6.09 5.54 10.66
N LEU A 184 -7.16 5.28 11.40
CA LEU A 184 -7.10 5.06 12.85
C LEU A 184 -6.23 3.87 13.24
N ARG A 185 -6.29 2.77 12.46
CA ARG A 185 -5.44 1.59 12.66
C ARG A 185 -3.95 1.86 12.40
N GLY A 186 -3.62 2.82 11.56
CA GLY A 186 -2.25 3.12 11.16
C GLY A 186 -1.84 2.51 9.81
N ASP A 187 -2.76 1.82 9.14
CA ASP A 187 -2.53 1.28 7.79
C ASP A 187 -2.40 2.41 6.75
N MET A 188 -3.14 3.51 6.97
CA MET A 188 -3.24 4.66 6.08
C MET A 188 -3.01 5.98 6.81
N SER A 189 -2.88 7.05 6.03
CA SER A 189 -2.88 8.45 6.43
C SER A 189 -4.05 9.18 5.75
N LEU A 190 -4.39 10.38 6.20
CA LEU A 190 -5.33 11.23 5.47
C LEU A 190 -4.75 11.64 4.11
N VAL A 191 -3.48 12.08 4.11
CA VAL A 191 -2.78 12.55 2.90
C VAL A 191 -1.59 11.64 2.62
N GLY A 192 -1.55 11.06 1.41
CA GLY A 192 -0.50 10.17 0.96
C GLY A 192 -0.74 9.66 -0.47
N PRO A 193 0.15 8.81 -1.00
CA PRO A 193 -0.06 8.20 -2.30
C PRO A 193 -1.29 7.26 -2.26
N ARG A 194 -1.93 7.06 -3.42
CA ARG A 194 -3.04 6.11 -3.53
C ARG A 194 -2.61 4.70 -3.15
N PRO A 195 -3.40 3.97 -2.33
CA PRO A 195 -3.10 2.56 -2.05
C PRO A 195 -3.25 1.71 -3.32
N ILE A 196 -2.17 1.00 -3.70
CA ILE A 196 -2.08 0.22 -4.94
C ILE A 196 -2.32 -1.27 -4.72
N VAL A 197 -2.72 -1.96 -5.79
CA VAL A 197 -2.81 -3.43 -5.84
C VAL A 197 -1.54 -4.03 -6.45
N GLU A 198 -1.37 -5.35 -6.30
CA GLU A 198 -0.20 -6.08 -6.79
C GLU A 198 0.08 -5.85 -8.28
N ASN A 199 -0.97 -5.87 -9.10
CA ASN A 199 -0.85 -5.66 -10.55
C ASN A 199 -0.38 -4.25 -10.94
N GLU A 200 -0.44 -3.28 -10.02
CA GLU A 200 0.01 -1.91 -10.26
C GLU A 200 1.50 -1.71 -9.90
N ILE A 201 2.12 -2.63 -9.14
CA ILE A 201 3.52 -2.51 -8.69
C ILE A 201 4.47 -2.37 -9.87
N SER A 202 4.25 -3.15 -10.93
CA SER A 202 5.09 -3.12 -12.13
C SER A 202 5.13 -1.74 -12.81
N LYS A 203 4.07 -0.94 -12.67
CA LYS A 203 3.99 0.42 -13.23
C LYS A 203 4.86 1.42 -12.48
N TYR A 204 5.19 1.14 -11.22
CA TYR A 204 6.04 2.00 -10.39
C TYR A 204 7.55 1.77 -10.62
N GLY A 205 7.95 0.58 -11.09
CA GLY A 205 9.37 0.27 -11.31
C GLY A 205 10.21 0.61 -10.08
N ASP A 206 11.32 1.33 -10.29
CA ASP A 206 12.22 1.76 -9.21
C ASP A 206 11.59 2.76 -8.23
N SER A 207 10.52 3.44 -8.63
CA SER A 207 9.79 4.38 -7.76
C SER A 207 8.97 3.67 -6.67
N PHE A 208 8.76 2.36 -6.77
CA PHE A 208 8.01 1.60 -5.76
C PHE A 208 8.62 1.70 -4.36
N ARG A 209 9.95 1.78 -4.26
CA ARG A 209 10.64 2.01 -2.97
C ARG A 209 10.23 3.33 -2.29
N HIS A 210 10.01 4.39 -3.08
CA HIS A 210 9.57 5.70 -2.56
C HIS A 210 8.11 5.65 -2.13
N TYR A 211 7.30 4.88 -2.87
CA TYR A 211 5.93 4.58 -2.47
C TYR A 211 5.89 3.90 -1.10
N CYS A 212 6.70 2.87 -0.88
CA CYS A 212 6.78 2.12 0.38
C CYS A 212 7.34 2.92 1.56
N ALA A 213 8.01 4.06 1.31
CA ALA A 213 8.58 4.90 2.37
C ALA A 213 7.52 5.70 3.15
N VAL A 214 6.27 5.76 2.66
CA VAL A 214 5.19 6.55 3.26
C VAL A 214 3.89 5.75 3.35
N ARG A 215 3.02 6.12 4.31
CA ARG A 215 1.68 5.53 4.37
C ARG A 215 0.83 5.99 3.21
N PRO A 216 0.06 5.11 2.55
CA PRO A 216 -0.91 5.50 1.54
C PRO A 216 -1.99 6.39 2.16
N GLY A 217 -2.53 7.32 1.36
CA GLY A 217 -3.53 8.28 1.79
C GLY A 217 -4.94 7.98 1.29
N ILE A 218 -5.94 8.54 1.98
CA ILE A 218 -7.30 8.64 1.45
C ILE A 218 -7.32 9.65 0.31
N THR A 219 -6.58 10.75 0.45
CA THR A 219 -6.39 11.77 -0.59
C THR A 219 -4.90 12.02 -0.84
N GLY A 220 -4.59 12.65 -1.97
CA GLY A 220 -3.21 12.98 -2.34
C GLY A 220 -3.16 14.03 -3.46
N LEU A 221 -1.99 14.61 -3.69
CA LEU A 221 -1.78 15.66 -4.69
C LEU A 221 -2.26 15.25 -6.09
N TRP A 222 -2.08 13.98 -6.46
CA TRP A 222 -2.50 13.44 -7.75
C TRP A 222 -4.04 13.43 -7.94
N GLN A 223 -4.82 13.45 -6.84
CA GLN A 223 -6.29 13.49 -6.90
C GLN A 223 -6.83 14.91 -7.06
N VAL A 224 -6.06 15.91 -6.62
CA VAL A 224 -6.50 17.32 -6.63
C VAL A 224 -5.86 18.15 -7.73
N SER A 225 -4.81 17.65 -8.37
CA SER A 225 -4.12 18.33 -9.48
C SER A 225 -4.60 17.93 -10.88
N GLY A 226 -5.56 17.00 -10.99
CA GLY A 226 -6.25 16.65 -12.25
C GLY A 226 -5.41 15.79 -13.18
#